data_3fb6f59956d50c92a220d3a07d9132e6
#
_entry.id   3fb6f59956d50c92a220d3a07d9132e6
#
_cell.length_a   1.000
_cell.length_b   1.000
_cell.length_c   1.000
_cell.angle_alpha   90.00
_cell.angle_beta   90.00
_cell.angle_gamma   90.00
#
_symmetry.space_group_name_H-M   'P 1'
#
loop_
_entity.id
_entity.type
_entity.pdbx_description
1 polymer ?
#
loop_
_entity_poly.entity_id
_entity_poly.type
_entity_poly.pdbx_seq_one_letter_code
_entity_poly.pdbx_strand_id
1 'polypeptide(L)'
;MPFYKKCRITIENLHSQDVTVYYQIDYVLTELPKDCAYFHAQFRRVNPLPYKQVYTILDNVKGNGHYVGTYLFWGVNNNGWWGEGEIKFYLDGDTDFPTICGTGTEDYFCGSYNFDIGGKYQEYCTPYAGLAKVIRPDGLYSSNQRFSLYRWHICDPIYFKKDIRVTIQALGWRDEGRYLPLQDDISSVCFWYQDSICNSFPKFPGVDELEII
;
A
#
# COMPACT_ATOMS: atom_id res chain seq x y z
N MET A 1 14.83 3.39 11.54
CA MET A 1 14.19 2.27 12.29
C MET A 1 14.95 2.11 13.62
N PRO A 2 14.49 2.73 14.70
CA PRO A 2 15.15 2.58 16.02
C PRO A 2 15.03 1.14 16.56
N PHE A 3 16.03 0.70 17.29
CA PHE A 3 15.98 -0.56 18.03
C PHE A 3 16.77 -0.44 19.34
N TYR A 4 16.20 -0.90 20.46
CA TYR A 4 16.81 -0.70 21.78
C TYR A 4 17.85 -1.73 22.17
N LYS A 5 17.79 -2.94 21.62
CA LYS A 5 18.73 -4.03 21.97
C LYS A 5 19.36 -4.67 20.75
N LYS A 6 18.54 -5.17 19.82
CA LYS A 6 18.98 -5.84 18.61
C LYS A 6 17.97 -5.68 17.50
N CYS A 7 18.43 -5.62 16.27
CA CYS A 7 17.61 -5.71 15.05
C CYS A 7 17.96 -7.01 14.32
N ARG A 8 16.96 -7.66 13.73
CA ARG A 8 17.12 -8.80 12.86
C ARG A 8 16.32 -8.56 11.60
N ILE A 9 16.98 -8.64 10.45
CA ILE A 9 16.34 -8.57 9.13
C ILE A 9 16.54 -9.93 8.48
N THR A 10 15.48 -10.51 7.94
CA THR A 10 15.51 -11.80 7.25
C THR A 10 14.89 -11.67 5.88
N ILE A 11 15.43 -12.42 4.92
CA ILE A 11 14.86 -12.61 3.59
C ILE A 11 14.63 -14.10 3.43
N GLU A 12 13.44 -14.47 2.97
CA GLU A 12 13.07 -15.84 2.68
C GLU A 12 12.71 -15.96 1.20
N ASN A 13 13.29 -16.95 0.52
CA ASN A 13 12.91 -17.30 -0.85
C ASN A 13 11.85 -18.40 -0.79
N LEU A 14 10.63 -18.08 -1.22
CA LEU A 14 9.51 -19.04 -1.29
C LEU A 14 9.45 -19.80 -2.62
N HIS A 15 10.32 -19.45 -3.59
CA HIS A 15 10.38 -20.13 -4.88
C HIS A 15 11.33 -21.34 -4.81
N SER A 16 11.10 -22.34 -5.68
CA SER A 16 11.94 -23.54 -5.77
C SER A 16 13.30 -23.32 -6.43
N GLN A 17 13.52 -22.20 -7.09
CA GLN A 17 14.77 -21.83 -7.74
C GLN A 17 15.53 -20.81 -6.91
N ASP A 18 16.86 -20.86 -6.99
CA ASP A 18 17.75 -19.90 -6.32
C ASP A 18 17.55 -18.49 -6.85
N VAL A 19 17.55 -17.52 -5.93
CA VAL A 19 17.46 -16.09 -6.24
C VAL A 19 18.70 -15.39 -5.72
N THR A 20 19.36 -14.61 -6.58
CA THR A 20 20.47 -13.76 -6.15
C THR A 20 19.92 -12.45 -5.60
N VAL A 21 20.31 -12.10 -4.37
CA VAL A 21 19.92 -10.87 -3.69
C VAL A 21 21.12 -10.02 -3.39
N TYR A 22 21.06 -8.74 -3.78
CA TYR A 22 22.04 -7.72 -3.38
C TYR A 22 21.38 -6.81 -2.35
N TYR A 23 22.07 -6.53 -1.24
CA TYR A 23 21.53 -5.65 -0.21
C TYR A 23 22.64 -4.78 0.40
N GLN A 24 22.22 -3.65 0.92
CA GLN A 24 23.03 -2.78 1.75
C GLN A 24 22.19 -2.32 2.94
N ILE A 25 22.77 -2.36 4.14
CA ILE A 25 22.13 -1.93 5.39
C ILE A 25 23.13 -1.04 6.13
N ASP A 26 22.77 0.23 6.28
CA ASP A 26 23.55 1.18 7.08
C ASP A 26 22.89 1.33 8.46
N TYR A 27 23.70 1.35 9.51
CA TYR A 27 23.23 1.55 10.87
C TYR A 27 24.24 2.31 11.71
N VAL A 28 23.75 2.93 12.78
CA VAL A 28 24.57 3.57 13.79
C VAL A 28 24.23 3.02 15.16
N LEU A 29 25.24 2.92 16.03
CA LEU A 29 25.06 2.63 17.45
C LEU A 29 25.09 3.96 18.20
N THR A 30 23.97 4.32 18.81
CA THR A 30 23.79 5.59 19.52
C THR A 30 22.80 5.41 20.66
N GLU A 31 22.81 6.33 21.62
CA GLU A 31 21.75 6.43 22.60
C GLU A 31 20.47 6.88 21.92
N LEU A 32 19.37 6.15 22.15
CA LEU A 32 18.07 6.50 21.64
C LEU A 32 17.30 7.39 22.61
N PRO A 33 16.54 8.38 22.12
CA PRO A 33 15.54 9.06 22.93
C PRO A 33 14.59 8.05 23.58
N LYS A 34 14.14 8.35 24.82
CA LYS A 34 13.26 7.43 25.57
C LYS A 34 11.89 7.21 24.94
N ASP A 35 11.48 8.12 24.07
CA ASP A 35 10.19 8.17 23.36
C ASP A 35 10.27 7.69 21.90
N CYS A 36 11.35 7.03 21.51
CA CYS A 36 11.45 6.43 20.19
C CYS A 36 10.37 5.38 19.97
N ALA A 37 9.60 5.55 18.90
CA ALA A 37 8.58 4.60 18.49
C ALA A 37 9.18 3.40 17.73
N TYR A 38 8.49 2.26 17.79
CA TYR A 38 8.86 1.05 17.04
C TYR A 38 8.37 1.12 15.60
N PHE A 39 9.23 0.73 14.68
CA PHE A 39 8.86 0.58 13.28
C PHE A 39 8.04 -0.69 13.06
N HIS A 40 6.97 -0.56 12.30
CA HIS A 40 6.08 -1.64 11.90
C HIS A 40 5.88 -1.63 10.39
N ALA A 41 5.69 -2.83 9.84
CA ALA A 41 5.25 -3.03 8.46
C ALA A 41 4.25 -4.19 8.42
N GLN A 42 3.22 -4.08 7.57
CA GLN A 42 2.21 -5.12 7.41
C GLN A 42 1.91 -5.37 5.95
N PHE A 43 2.06 -6.61 5.52
CA PHE A 43 1.64 -7.09 4.20
C PHE A 43 0.20 -7.56 4.23
N ARG A 44 -0.55 -7.26 3.18
CA ARG A 44 -1.88 -7.82 2.90
C ARG A 44 -2.03 -8.10 1.41
N ARG A 45 -2.85 -9.09 1.07
CA ARG A 45 -3.31 -9.37 -0.30
C ARG A 45 -4.73 -9.91 -0.29
N VAL A 46 -5.51 -9.52 -1.28
CA VAL A 46 -6.82 -10.09 -1.60
C VAL A 46 -6.90 -10.27 -3.12
N ASN A 47 -7.23 -11.47 -3.58
CA ASN A 47 -7.36 -11.81 -5.01
C ASN A 47 -8.44 -12.89 -5.21
N PRO A 48 -9.54 -12.56 -5.91
CA PRO A 48 -10.01 -11.21 -6.22
C PRO A 48 -10.63 -10.52 -5.00
N LEU A 49 -10.62 -9.18 -5.00
CA LEU A 49 -11.39 -8.44 -4.00
C LEU A 49 -12.89 -8.74 -4.16
N PRO A 50 -13.64 -9.09 -3.10
CA PRO A 50 -15.06 -9.34 -3.21
C PRO A 50 -15.84 -8.11 -3.70
N TYR A 51 -16.89 -8.34 -4.49
CA TYR A 51 -17.67 -7.28 -5.11
C TYR A 51 -18.20 -6.25 -4.09
N LYS A 52 -17.95 -4.96 -4.35
CA LYS A 52 -18.29 -3.83 -3.49
C LYS A 52 -17.63 -3.80 -2.11
N GLN A 53 -16.63 -4.63 -1.87
CA GLN A 53 -15.82 -4.52 -0.66
C GLN A 53 -14.70 -3.50 -0.84
N VAL A 54 -14.31 -2.86 0.24
CA VAL A 54 -13.09 -2.03 0.27
C VAL A 54 -11.89 -2.90 0.58
N TYR A 55 -10.74 -2.59 -0.01
CA TYR A 55 -9.48 -3.23 0.36
C TYR A 55 -8.93 -2.61 1.65
N THR A 56 -8.61 -3.46 2.61
CA THR A 56 -8.01 -3.02 3.88
C THR A 56 -6.48 -3.02 3.76
N ILE A 57 -5.87 -1.85 3.87
CA ILE A 57 -4.41 -1.68 3.91
C ILE A 57 -3.90 -1.92 5.34
N LEU A 58 -4.57 -1.35 6.34
CA LEU A 58 -4.21 -1.46 7.75
C LEU A 58 -5.45 -1.46 8.64
N ASP A 59 -5.49 -2.35 9.64
CA ASP A 59 -6.49 -2.33 10.70
C ASP A 59 -5.94 -2.89 12.02
N ASN A 60 -6.76 -2.83 13.07
CA ASN A 60 -6.45 -3.35 14.40
C ASN A 60 -5.20 -2.74 15.06
N VAL A 61 -4.75 -1.59 14.62
CA VAL A 61 -3.64 -0.86 15.24
C VAL A 61 -4.20 0.07 16.31
N LYS A 62 -3.78 -0.17 17.55
CA LYS A 62 -4.16 0.63 18.73
C LYS A 62 -2.90 1.14 19.41
N GLY A 63 -2.92 2.41 19.82
CA GLY A 63 -1.79 3.10 20.44
C GLY A 63 -1.57 4.47 19.82
N ASN A 64 -0.46 5.10 20.16
CA ASN A 64 -0.05 6.38 19.63
C ASN A 64 1.09 6.21 18.63
N GLY A 65 0.99 6.86 17.47
CA GLY A 65 2.00 6.71 16.43
C GLY A 65 1.79 7.59 15.21
N HIS A 66 2.47 7.23 14.14
CA HIS A 66 2.32 7.91 12.85
C HIS A 66 2.56 6.96 11.68
N TYR A 67 1.70 7.08 10.70
CA TYR A 67 1.78 6.35 9.44
C TYR A 67 2.76 7.06 8.51
N VAL A 68 3.66 6.28 7.87
CA VAL A 68 4.75 6.83 7.05
C VAL A 68 4.79 6.32 5.62
N GLY A 69 3.94 5.37 5.25
CA GLY A 69 3.93 4.96 3.84
C GLY A 69 3.04 3.81 3.47
N THR A 70 2.75 3.78 2.19
CA THR A 70 2.03 2.72 1.48
C THR A 70 2.85 2.29 0.27
N TYR A 71 3.10 0.99 0.13
CA TYR A 71 3.43 0.34 -1.13
C TYR A 71 2.23 -0.44 -1.59
N LEU A 72 1.79 -0.24 -2.82
CA LEU A 72 0.59 -0.86 -3.38
C LEU A 72 0.91 -1.53 -4.71
N PHE A 73 0.48 -2.76 -4.85
CA PHE A 73 0.41 -3.47 -6.11
C PHE A 73 -1.05 -3.64 -6.51
N TRP A 74 -1.36 -3.35 -7.78
CA TRP A 74 -2.71 -3.46 -8.32
C TRP A 74 -2.71 -4.20 -9.64
N GLY A 75 -3.33 -5.38 -9.67
CA GLY A 75 -3.55 -6.16 -10.89
C GLY A 75 -4.99 -6.00 -11.34
N VAL A 76 -5.20 -5.41 -12.51
CA VAL A 76 -6.51 -5.05 -13.04
C VAL A 76 -7.14 -6.23 -13.79
N ASN A 77 -8.34 -6.62 -13.41
CA ASN A 77 -9.08 -7.73 -14.03
C ASN A 77 -10.04 -7.27 -15.15
N ASN A 78 -10.39 -5.98 -15.19
CA ASN A 78 -11.34 -5.42 -16.16
C ASN A 78 -10.67 -4.47 -17.14
N ASN A 79 -11.29 -4.28 -18.30
CA ASN A 79 -10.98 -3.13 -19.16
C ASN A 79 -11.57 -1.85 -18.55
N GLY A 80 -11.03 -0.71 -18.93
CA GLY A 80 -11.46 0.60 -18.46
C GLY A 80 -10.54 1.17 -17.37
N TRP A 81 -10.78 2.41 -17.01
CA TRP A 81 -10.04 3.08 -15.94
C TRP A 81 -10.40 2.48 -14.57
N TRP A 82 -9.40 2.24 -13.75
CA TRP A 82 -9.49 1.48 -12.50
C TRP A 82 -9.21 2.31 -11.23
N GLY A 83 -8.69 3.51 -11.35
CA GLY A 83 -8.07 4.25 -10.25
C GLY A 83 -8.95 5.32 -9.58
N GLU A 84 -10.29 5.23 -9.66
CA GLU A 84 -11.22 6.20 -9.05
C GLU A 84 -11.39 6.02 -7.53
N GLY A 85 -10.96 4.89 -6.99
CA GLY A 85 -11.19 4.56 -5.58
C GLY A 85 -10.32 5.36 -4.64
N GLU A 86 -10.92 6.03 -3.67
CA GLU A 86 -10.23 6.84 -2.69
C GLU A 86 -9.60 6.03 -1.55
N ILE A 87 -8.40 6.43 -1.11
CA ILE A 87 -7.81 5.98 0.15
C ILE A 87 -8.43 6.75 1.32
N LYS A 88 -8.66 6.06 2.44
CA LYS A 88 -9.26 6.61 3.64
C LYS A 88 -8.45 6.27 4.88
N PHE A 89 -8.18 7.28 5.72
CA PHE A 89 -7.55 7.11 7.02
C PHE A 89 -8.57 7.42 8.11
N TYR A 90 -8.90 6.39 8.87
CA TYR A 90 -9.76 6.46 10.04
C TYR A 90 -8.86 6.55 11.26
N LEU A 91 -8.97 7.63 12.02
CA LEU A 91 -8.08 7.95 13.13
C LEU A 91 -8.88 8.13 14.41
N ASP A 92 -8.29 7.69 15.52
CA ASP A 92 -8.68 8.08 16.88
C ASP A 92 -10.14 7.78 17.27
N GLY A 93 -10.68 6.69 16.74
CA GLY A 93 -12.04 6.23 17.01
C GLY A 93 -13.05 6.52 15.88
N ASP A 94 -12.58 6.96 14.72
CA ASP A 94 -13.42 7.09 13.54
C ASP A 94 -14.05 5.73 13.15
N THR A 95 -15.33 5.73 12.85
CA THR A 95 -16.07 4.52 12.44
C THR A 95 -16.59 4.62 11.02
N ASP A 96 -17.54 5.53 10.77
CA ASP A 96 -18.25 5.65 9.50
C ASP A 96 -17.58 6.63 8.55
N PHE A 97 -17.05 7.72 9.08
CA PHE A 97 -16.35 8.75 8.31
C PHE A 97 -14.90 8.83 8.67
N PRO A 98 -13.99 8.87 7.67
CA PRO A 98 -12.56 8.98 7.91
C PRO A 98 -12.18 10.43 8.25
N THR A 99 -11.14 10.62 9.05
CA THR A 99 -10.50 11.93 9.24
C THR A 99 -9.86 12.43 7.94
N ILE A 100 -9.26 11.53 7.13
CA ILE A 100 -8.69 11.88 5.83
C ILE A 100 -9.34 11.00 4.77
N CYS A 101 -9.88 11.65 3.72
CA CYS A 101 -10.43 11.00 2.54
C CYS A 101 -9.73 11.53 1.29
N GLY A 102 -9.20 10.62 0.49
CA GLY A 102 -8.64 10.93 -0.83
C GLY A 102 -9.73 11.13 -1.88
N THR A 103 -9.32 11.35 -3.12
CA THR A 103 -10.20 11.56 -4.28
C THR A 103 -10.10 10.45 -5.31
N GLY A 104 -8.94 9.81 -5.43
CA GLY A 104 -8.68 8.68 -6.32
C GLY A 104 -7.41 7.95 -5.93
N THR A 105 -7.25 6.73 -6.42
CA THR A 105 -6.03 5.95 -6.22
C THR A 105 -4.84 6.66 -6.86
N GLU A 106 -4.99 7.14 -8.10
CA GLU A 106 -3.94 7.85 -8.81
C GLU A 106 -3.56 9.16 -8.13
N ASP A 107 -4.54 9.88 -7.58
CA ASP A 107 -4.31 11.13 -6.84
C ASP A 107 -3.42 10.91 -5.63
N TYR A 108 -3.68 9.86 -4.88
CA TYR A 108 -2.89 9.51 -3.72
C TYR A 108 -1.42 9.25 -4.08
N PHE A 109 -1.16 8.65 -5.23
CA PHE A 109 0.19 8.36 -5.71
C PHE A 109 0.78 9.46 -6.60
N CYS A 110 0.14 10.65 -6.68
CA CYS A 110 0.58 11.82 -7.44
C CYS A 110 0.53 11.66 -8.97
N GLY A 111 -0.43 10.88 -9.46
CA GLY A 111 -0.67 10.62 -10.88
C GLY A 111 -2.07 11.02 -11.36
N SER A 112 -2.60 12.16 -10.88
CA SER A 112 -3.98 12.66 -11.09
C SER A 112 -4.39 12.94 -12.54
N TYR A 113 -3.66 12.44 -13.49
CA TYR A 113 -3.92 12.41 -14.93
C TYR A 113 -4.09 10.98 -15.44
N ASN A 114 -4.59 10.05 -14.60
CA ASN A 114 -4.71 8.61 -14.85
C ASN A 114 -3.37 7.93 -15.20
N PHE A 115 -2.24 8.50 -14.76
CA PHE A 115 -0.88 8.11 -15.16
C PHE A 115 -0.63 8.18 -16.67
N ASP A 116 -1.49 8.88 -17.43
CA ASP A 116 -1.46 8.93 -18.89
C ASP A 116 -0.74 10.18 -19.39
N ILE A 117 0.33 9.99 -20.16
CA ILE A 117 0.98 11.05 -20.93
C ILE A 117 1.05 10.62 -22.40
N GLY A 118 0.30 11.30 -23.23
CA GLY A 118 0.30 11.04 -24.69
C GLY A 118 -0.23 9.67 -25.09
N GLY A 119 -1.22 9.13 -24.38
CA GLY A 119 -1.86 7.86 -24.67
C GLY A 119 -1.08 6.63 -24.14
N LYS A 120 -0.18 6.83 -23.20
CA LYS A 120 0.60 5.75 -22.57
C LYS A 120 0.76 5.99 -21.07
N TYR A 121 0.80 4.91 -20.30
CA TYR A 121 1.18 5.01 -18.89
C TYR A 121 2.62 5.50 -18.75
N GLN A 122 2.80 6.49 -17.90
CA GLN A 122 4.11 7.06 -17.59
C GLN A 122 4.61 6.58 -16.23
N GLU A 123 5.62 5.71 -16.24
CA GLU A 123 6.35 5.34 -15.03
C GLU A 123 7.15 6.54 -14.50
N TYR A 124 7.16 6.72 -13.18
CA TYR A 124 7.95 7.75 -12.50
C TYR A 124 8.36 7.31 -11.11
N CYS A 125 9.50 7.80 -10.66
CA CYS A 125 10.01 7.59 -9.31
C CYS A 125 10.50 8.93 -8.75
N THR A 126 9.84 9.38 -7.68
CA THR A 126 10.29 10.55 -6.90
C THR A 126 10.67 10.10 -5.49
N PRO A 127 11.30 10.94 -4.66
CA PRO A 127 11.65 10.55 -3.30
C PRO A 127 10.46 10.11 -2.44
N TYR A 128 9.23 10.58 -2.75
CA TYR A 128 8.07 10.37 -1.87
C TYR A 128 6.88 9.69 -2.52
N ALA A 129 6.79 9.63 -3.84
CA ALA A 129 5.71 8.95 -4.54
C ALA A 129 6.17 8.44 -5.91
N GLY A 130 5.51 7.40 -6.39
CA GLY A 130 5.80 6.89 -7.74
C GLY A 130 4.85 5.83 -8.22
N LEU A 131 4.80 5.72 -9.56
CA LEU A 131 4.38 4.56 -10.32
C LEU A 131 5.66 3.88 -10.80
N ALA A 132 6.20 2.99 -9.99
CA ALA A 132 7.54 2.44 -10.20
C ALA A 132 7.61 1.45 -11.37
N LYS A 133 6.48 0.76 -11.66
CA LYS A 133 6.40 -0.21 -12.74
C LYS A 133 4.97 -0.40 -13.23
N VAL A 134 4.84 -0.49 -14.56
CA VAL A 134 3.65 -1.01 -15.23
C VAL A 134 4.02 -2.27 -16.00
N ILE A 135 3.33 -3.37 -15.75
CA ILE A 135 3.51 -4.63 -16.47
C ILE A 135 2.38 -4.77 -17.48
N ARG A 136 2.69 -5.23 -18.71
CA ARG A 136 1.80 -5.25 -19.87
C ARG A 136 1.28 -3.85 -20.23
N PRO A 137 2.15 -2.89 -20.55
CA PRO A 137 1.78 -1.50 -20.84
C PRO A 137 1.31 -1.29 -22.29
N ASP A 138 0.73 -2.29 -22.93
CA ASP A 138 0.28 -2.32 -24.31
C ASP A 138 -1.05 -1.56 -24.48
N GLY A 139 -0.98 -0.27 -24.35
CA GLY A 139 -2.11 0.64 -24.38
C GLY A 139 -2.59 1.04 -22.98
N LEU A 140 -3.69 1.79 -22.93
CA LEU A 140 -4.35 2.21 -21.72
C LEU A 140 -5.58 1.34 -21.43
N TYR A 141 -5.94 1.22 -20.17
CA TYR A 141 -7.23 0.69 -19.71
C TYR A 141 -7.52 -0.75 -20.15
N SER A 142 -6.49 -1.58 -20.27
CA SER A 142 -6.62 -2.98 -20.63
C SER A 142 -6.59 -3.89 -19.40
N SER A 143 -7.37 -4.95 -19.43
CA SER A 143 -7.30 -6.00 -18.41
C SER A 143 -5.91 -6.64 -18.31
N ASN A 144 -5.60 -7.25 -17.17
CA ASN A 144 -4.31 -7.88 -16.88
C ASN A 144 -3.10 -6.93 -16.84
N GLN A 145 -3.32 -5.63 -16.83
CA GLN A 145 -2.27 -4.66 -16.52
C GLN A 145 -1.99 -4.65 -15.02
N ARG A 146 -0.73 -4.48 -14.64
CA ARG A 146 -0.29 -4.49 -13.25
C ARG A 146 0.54 -3.26 -12.93
N PHE A 147 0.26 -2.67 -11.78
CA PHE A 147 0.80 -1.40 -11.35
C PHE A 147 1.49 -1.56 -10.01
N SER A 148 2.68 -1.02 -9.89
CA SER A 148 3.48 -0.96 -8.67
C SER A 148 3.63 0.49 -8.24
N LEU A 149 3.05 0.84 -7.10
CA LEU A 149 2.89 2.21 -6.65
C LEU A 149 3.43 2.37 -5.23
N TYR A 150 3.96 3.55 -4.91
CA TYR A 150 4.38 3.85 -3.55
C TYR A 150 4.12 5.31 -3.19
N ARG A 151 3.85 5.55 -1.92
CA ARG A 151 3.86 6.87 -1.30
C ARG A 151 4.45 6.82 0.09
N TRP A 152 5.39 7.72 0.36
CA TRP A 152 6.07 7.89 1.63
C TRP A 152 5.67 9.21 2.28
N HIS A 153 5.08 9.14 3.46
CA HIS A 153 4.71 10.28 4.29
C HIS A 153 5.86 10.63 5.25
N ILE A 154 7.02 10.99 4.71
CA ILE A 154 8.20 11.32 5.51
C ILE A 154 8.15 12.78 5.98
N CYS A 155 7.76 13.70 5.07
CA CYS A 155 7.62 15.12 5.40
C CYS A 155 6.23 15.47 5.96
N ASP A 156 5.24 14.61 5.73
CA ASP A 156 3.83 14.77 6.09
C ASP A 156 3.25 13.52 6.80
N PRO A 157 3.86 13.05 7.90
CA PRO A 157 3.37 11.86 8.60
C PRO A 157 1.92 12.01 9.05
N ILE A 158 1.15 10.92 8.99
CA ILE A 158 -0.25 10.91 9.44
C ILE A 158 -0.27 10.41 10.88
N TYR A 159 -0.47 11.33 11.82
CA TYR A 159 -0.45 11.06 13.25
C TYR A 159 -1.79 10.50 13.76
N PHE A 160 -1.70 9.54 14.68
CA PHE A 160 -2.83 9.02 15.43
C PHE A 160 -2.47 8.89 16.92
N LYS A 161 -3.45 9.02 17.81
CA LYS A 161 -3.26 8.99 19.28
C LYS A 161 -3.88 7.78 19.94
N LYS A 162 -4.86 7.14 19.32
CA LYS A 162 -5.59 6.00 19.89
C LYS A 162 -5.59 4.80 18.97
N ASP A 163 -5.87 4.99 17.71
CA ASP A 163 -5.96 3.92 16.70
C ASP A 163 -5.87 4.48 15.29
N ILE A 164 -5.57 3.57 14.36
CA ILE A 164 -5.60 3.85 12.93
C ILE A 164 -6.13 2.65 12.17
N ARG A 165 -6.98 2.92 11.17
CA ARG A 165 -7.39 2.00 10.11
C ARG A 165 -7.24 2.70 8.76
N VAL A 166 -6.70 1.98 7.77
CA VAL A 166 -6.50 2.50 6.41
C VAL A 166 -7.14 1.56 5.41
N THR A 167 -7.96 2.12 4.53
CA THR A 167 -8.63 1.38 3.45
C THR A 167 -8.45 2.08 2.12
N ILE A 168 -8.59 1.35 1.01
CA ILE A 168 -8.70 1.94 -0.31
C ILE A 168 -9.88 1.30 -1.05
N GLN A 169 -10.68 2.10 -1.72
CA GLN A 169 -11.80 1.63 -2.49
C GLN A 169 -11.32 1.09 -3.85
N ALA A 170 -11.87 0.00 -4.31
CA ALA A 170 -11.64 -0.52 -5.65
C ALA A 170 -12.78 -0.07 -6.57
N LEU A 171 -12.55 1.00 -7.32
CA LEU A 171 -13.55 1.66 -8.15
C LEU A 171 -12.93 2.10 -9.47
N GLY A 172 -13.68 1.92 -10.54
CA GLY A 172 -13.30 2.33 -11.88
C GLY A 172 -14.49 2.80 -12.69
N TRP A 173 -14.35 2.88 -14.02
CA TRP A 173 -15.39 3.32 -14.92
C TRP A 173 -16.01 2.18 -15.72
N ARG A 174 -17.32 2.27 -15.95
CA ARG A 174 -18.09 1.58 -17.00
C ARG A 174 -18.39 2.55 -18.11
N ASP A 175 -18.99 2.02 -19.18
CA ASP A 175 -19.57 2.81 -20.24
C ASP A 175 -20.64 3.79 -19.69
N GLU A 176 -20.86 4.88 -20.42
CA GLU A 176 -21.85 5.90 -20.11
C GLU A 176 -21.59 6.67 -18.78
N GLY A 177 -20.33 6.80 -18.37
CA GLY A 177 -19.95 7.55 -17.18
C GLY A 177 -20.41 6.95 -15.85
N ARG A 178 -20.66 5.64 -15.79
CA ARG A 178 -21.05 4.94 -14.57
C ARG A 178 -19.83 4.39 -13.84
N TYR A 179 -19.89 4.37 -12.51
CA TYR A 179 -18.87 3.70 -11.71
C TYR A 179 -18.96 2.18 -11.77
N LEU A 180 -17.80 1.52 -11.74
CA LEU A 180 -17.63 0.07 -11.70
C LEU A 180 -16.93 -0.32 -10.40
N PRO A 181 -17.61 -0.97 -9.43
CA PRO A 181 -16.92 -1.65 -8.35
C PRO A 181 -16.04 -2.78 -8.90
N LEU A 182 -14.74 -2.72 -8.58
CA LEU A 182 -13.74 -3.63 -9.13
C LEU A 182 -13.54 -4.85 -8.23
N GLN A 183 -13.16 -5.96 -8.84
CA GLN A 183 -12.78 -7.21 -8.18
C GLN A 183 -11.36 -7.60 -8.62
N ASP A 184 -10.41 -6.76 -8.27
CA ASP A 184 -9.04 -6.84 -8.72
C ASP A 184 -8.14 -7.62 -7.75
N ASP A 185 -6.94 -7.97 -8.20
CA ASP A 185 -5.86 -8.49 -7.39
C ASP A 185 -5.12 -7.32 -6.73
N ILE A 186 -5.26 -7.16 -5.42
CA ILE A 186 -4.67 -6.04 -4.70
C ILE A 186 -3.78 -6.56 -3.58
N SER A 187 -2.54 -6.10 -3.53
CA SER A 187 -1.65 -6.33 -2.39
C SER A 187 -0.97 -5.06 -1.94
N SER A 188 -0.62 -4.98 -0.67
CA SER A 188 0.01 -3.80 -0.11
C SER A 188 0.97 -4.11 1.02
N VAL A 189 1.93 -3.21 1.22
CA VAL A 189 2.67 -3.10 2.47
C VAL A 189 2.48 -1.68 2.98
N CYS A 190 2.02 -1.55 4.21
CA CYS A 190 1.97 -0.27 4.91
C CYS A 190 3.06 -0.19 5.97
N PHE A 191 3.47 1.04 6.27
CA PHE A 191 4.57 1.33 7.18
C PHE A 191 4.15 2.39 8.20
N TRP A 192 4.45 2.15 9.48
CA TRP A 192 4.16 3.10 10.54
C TRP A 192 5.12 2.96 11.72
N TYR A 193 5.14 3.95 12.56
CA TYR A 193 5.78 3.92 13.87
C TYR A 193 4.72 4.05 14.96
N GLN A 194 4.87 3.29 16.06
CA GLN A 194 4.03 3.44 17.25
C GLN A 194 4.79 3.16 18.53
N ASP A 195 4.25 3.63 19.64
CA ASP A 195 4.85 3.55 20.98
C ASP A 195 4.86 2.15 21.59
N SER A 196 4.08 1.24 21.05
CA SER A 196 3.94 -0.12 21.53
C SER A 196 4.09 -1.15 20.39
N ILE A 197 4.35 -2.40 20.74
CA ILE A 197 4.43 -3.49 19.74
C ILE A 197 3.01 -3.94 19.42
N CYS A 198 2.65 -3.92 18.14
CA CYS A 198 1.39 -4.49 17.65
C CYS A 198 1.45 -6.02 17.67
N ASN A 199 0.46 -6.67 18.27
CA ASN A 199 0.50 -8.11 18.54
C ASN A 199 -0.30 -8.98 17.56
N SER A 200 -1.07 -8.39 16.65
CA SER A 200 -1.95 -9.16 15.76
C SER A 200 -1.81 -8.73 14.31
N PHE A 201 -0.83 -9.28 13.63
CA PHE A 201 -0.75 -9.19 12.17
C PHE A 201 -1.58 -10.30 11.54
N PRO A 202 -2.19 -10.08 10.35
CA PRO A 202 -2.74 -11.16 9.55
C PRO A 202 -1.66 -12.19 9.26
N LYS A 203 -2.06 -13.45 9.18
CA LYS A 203 -1.16 -14.52 8.75
C LYS A 203 -0.64 -14.18 7.34
N PHE A 204 0.67 -14.35 7.13
CA PHE A 204 1.23 -14.22 5.79
C PHE A 204 0.63 -15.30 4.87
N PRO A 205 0.22 -14.97 3.63
CA PRO A 205 -0.38 -15.93 2.70
C PRO A 205 0.53 -17.12 2.40
N GLY A 206 -0.06 -18.26 2.09
CA GLY A 206 0.66 -19.42 1.57
C GLY A 206 1.13 -19.19 0.14
N VAL A 207 1.96 -20.10 -0.39
CA VAL A 207 2.54 -19.97 -1.75
C VAL A 207 1.43 -19.89 -2.80
N ASP A 208 0.41 -20.74 -2.70
CA ASP A 208 -0.72 -20.75 -3.64
C ASP A 208 -1.52 -19.44 -3.63
N GLU A 209 -1.66 -18.81 -2.44
CA GLU A 209 -2.34 -17.52 -2.28
C GLU A 209 -1.51 -16.33 -2.79
N LEU A 210 -0.22 -16.54 -3.09
CA LEU A 210 0.68 -15.55 -3.67
C LEU A 210 0.82 -15.69 -5.19
N GLU A 211 0.29 -16.77 -5.78
CA GLU A 211 0.34 -17.00 -7.21
C GLU A 211 -0.38 -15.88 -7.99
N ILE A 212 0.21 -15.47 -9.09
CA ILE A 212 -0.35 -14.47 -10.02
C ILE A 212 -0.98 -15.24 -11.17
N ILE A 213 -2.28 -15.19 -11.26
CA ILE A 213 -3.10 -15.82 -12.30
C ILE A 213 -3.46 -14.83 -13.40
#